data_b8f4f627ea7942437060bb5a87b92f22
#
_entry.id   b8f4f627ea7942437060bb5a87b92f22
#
_cell.length_a   1.000
_cell.length_b   1.000
_cell.length_c   1.000
_cell.angle_alpha   90.00
_cell.angle_beta   90.00
_cell.angle_gamma   90.00
#
_symmetry.space_group_name_H-M   'P 1'
#
loop_
_entity.id
_entity.type
_entity.pdbx_description
1 polymer ?
#
loop_
_entity_poly.entity_id
_entity_poly.type
_entity_poly.pdbx_seq_one_letter_code
_entity_poly.pdbx_strand_id
1 'polypeptide(L)'
;MGKNKLEKFADMASYPHVFEYPYSAVDDVPFDMKGNWHGQFFKNDHPIVLELGCGRGEYTVGLGRMFPDKNFIGVDIKGARMWTGATESLQSEMKNVAFLRTNIEIIDRFFATDEVSEIWLTFSDPQMKKATKRLTSTYFMERYRKFLKNDGIVHLKTDSNFMFTYTRYMIERNRLPVDVMAEDLYHSGMADEILSIKTYYEQQWLDRGLNIKYIKFHLPQAGELQEPDVEIELDEYRSYNRSKRSGLQASK
;
A
#
# COMPACT_ATOMS: atom_id res chain seq x y z
N MET A 1 -18.37 8.08 22.14
CA MET A 1 -17.21 7.23 22.52
C MET A 1 -16.73 6.48 21.31
N GLY A 2 -15.43 6.48 21.01
CA GLY A 2 -14.89 5.67 19.90
C GLY A 2 -14.91 4.19 20.25
N LYS A 3 -15.26 3.32 19.26
CA LYS A 3 -15.23 1.87 19.44
C LYS A 3 -13.86 1.36 19.88
N ASN A 4 -13.84 0.41 20.80
CA ASN A 4 -12.62 -0.27 21.22
C ASN A 4 -12.10 -1.22 20.14
N LYS A 5 -10.92 -1.80 20.34
CA LYS A 5 -10.26 -2.65 19.34
C LYS A 5 -11.04 -3.94 19.04
N LEU A 6 -11.66 -4.54 20.03
CA LEU A 6 -12.44 -5.78 19.88
C LEU A 6 -13.74 -5.54 19.11
N GLU A 7 -14.44 -4.46 19.40
CA GLU A 7 -15.63 -4.04 18.65
C GLU A 7 -15.32 -3.82 17.17
N LYS A 8 -14.18 -3.17 16.86
CA LYS A 8 -13.74 -2.97 15.47
C LYS A 8 -13.48 -4.27 14.74
N PHE A 9 -12.90 -5.27 15.40
CA PHE A 9 -12.70 -6.58 14.78
C PHE A 9 -14.03 -7.32 14.57
N ALA A 10 -14.98 -7.23 15.52
CA ALA A 10 -16.30 -7.80 15.35
C ALA A 10 -17.07 -7.19 14.16
N ASP A 11 -17.00 -5.85 14.03
CA ASP A 11 -17.56 -5.15 12.85
C ASP A 11 -16.94 -5.67 11.55
N MET A 12 -15.59 -5.70 11.49
CA MET A 12 -14.84 -6.11 10.29
C MET A 12 -15.23 -7.52 9.84
N ALA A 13 -15.39 -8.45 10.77
CA ALA A 13 -15.80 -9.82 10.48
C ALA A 13 -17.23 -9.92 9.92
N SER A 14 -18.08 -8.90 10.12
CA SER A 14 -19.45 -8.83 9.60
C SER A 14 -19.57 -8.12 8.25
N TYR A 15 -18.54 -7.41 7.81
CA TYR A 15 -18.60 -6.60 6.59
C TYR A 15 -18.44 -7.46 5.35
N PRO A 16 -19.38 -7.43 4.38
CA PRO A 16 -19.37 -8.33 3.21
C PRO A 16 -18.22 -8.04 2.22
N HIS A 17 -17.57 -6.88 2.31
CA HIS A 17 -16.46 -6.45 1.45
C HIS A 17 -15.09 -6.49 2.18
N VAL A 18 -15.05 -7.13 3.36
CA VAL A 18 -13.81 -7.34 4.13
C VAL A 18 -13.49 -8.83 4.16
N PHE A 19 -12.30 -9.16 3.71
CA PHE A 19 -11.75 -10.52 3.67
C PHE A 19 -10.63 -10.62 4.69
N GLU A 20 -10.77 -11.48 5.67
CA GLU A 20 -9.75 -11.70 6.72
C GLU A 20 -9.03 -13.03 6.50
N TYR A 21 -7.72 -12.97 6.26
CA TYR A 21 -6.89 -14.15 6.04
C TYR A 21 -5.62 -14.04 6.89
N PRO A 22 -5.64 -14.52 8.14
CA PRO A 22 -4.45 -14.54 8.99
C PRO A 22 -3.42 -15.52 8.42
N TYR A 23 -2.14 -15.24 8.67
CA TYR A 23 -1.02 -16.05 8.16
C TYR A 23 -1.15 -17.55 8.52
N SER A 24 -1.71 -17.85 9.68
CA SER A 24 -1.94 -19.23 10.15
C SER A 24 -3.00 -20.02 9.37
N ALA A 25 -3.87 -19.35 8.61
CA ALA A 25 -4.92 -20.02 7.83
C ALA A 25 -4.52 -20.28 6.37
N VAL A 26 -3.34 -19.82 5.96
CA VAL A 26 -2.97 -19.73 4.53
C VAL A 26 -2.60 -21.08 3.92
N ASP A 27 -2.12 -22.03 4.72
CA ASP A 27 -1.67 -23.33 4.21
C ASP A 27 -2.81 -24.34 4.08
N ASP A 28 -3.92 -24.13 4.79
CA ASP A 28 -4.98 -25.13 4.93
C ASP A 28 -6.23 -24.84 4.07
N VAL A 29 -6.44 -23.60 3.61
CA VAL A 29 -7.66 -23.24 2.89
C VAL A 29 -7.33 -22.42 1.63
N PRO A 30 -7.78 -22.85 0.43
CA PRO A 30 -7.71 -22.03 -0.78
C PRO A 30 -8.47 -20.72 -0.60
N PHE A 31 -7.95 -19.64 -1.16
CA PHE A 31 -8.66 -18.36 -1.17
C PHE A 31 -9.53 -18.28 -2.42
N ASP A 32 -10.83 -18.41 -2.25
CA ASP A 32 -11.80 -18.55 -3.34
C ASP A 32 -11.87 -17.36 -4.28
N MET A 33 -11.49 -16.15 -3.81
CA MET A 33 -11.46 -14.94 -4.62
C MET A 33 -10.28 -14.88 -5.59
N LYS A 34 -9.22 -15.69 -5.40
CA LYS A 34 -8.07 -15.71 -6.31
C LYS A 34 -8.48 -16.06 -7.73
N GLY A 35 -8.30 -15.14 -8.67
CA GLY A 35 -8.76 -15.26 -10.05
C GLY A 35 -10.27 -15.01 -10.25
N ASN A 36 -10.98 -14.70 -9.18
CA ASN A 36 -12.44 -14.55 -9.19
C ASN A 36 -12.94 -13.20 -8.67
N TRP A 37 -12.05 -12.26 -8.36
CA TRP A 37 -12.42 -10.95 -7.84
C TRP A 37 -13.44 -10.23 -8.74
N HIS A 38 -13.23 -10.22 -10.05
CA HIS A 38 -14.13 -9.61 -11.02
C HIS A 38 -15.52 -10.28 -11.01
N GLY A 39 -15.56 -11.60 -11.17
CA GLY A 39 -16.81 -12.35 -11.31
C GLY A 39 -17.56 -12.58 -10.00
N GLN A 40 -16.87 -12.87 -8.90
CA GLN A 40 -17.53 -13.24 -7.65
C GLN A 40 -17.79 -12.06 -6.71
N PHE A 41 -16.87 -11.07 -6.64
CA PHE A 41 -17.05 -9.93 -5.74
C PHE A 41 -17.54 -8.68 -6.48
N PHE A 42 -16.72 -8.11 -7.37
CA PHE A 42 -17.00 -6.81 -8.00
C PHE A 42 -18.15 -6.86 -9.02
N LYS A 43 -18.42 -8.02 -9.62
CA LYS A 43 -19.45 -8.22 -10.65
C LYS A 43 -19.25 -7.33 -11.89
N ASN A 44 -18.01 -7.03 -12.23
CA ASN A 44 -17.59 -6.23 -13.38
C ASN A 44 -16.16 -6.59 -13.78
N ASP A 45 -15.72 -6.14 -14.96
CA ASP A 45 -14.38 -6.37 -15.51
C ASP A 45 -13.45 -5.14 -15.38
N HIS A 46 -13.78 -4.20 -14.51
CA HIS A 46 -12.97 -3.01 -14.31
C HIS A 46 -11.59 -3.36 -13.72
N PRO A 47 -10.53 -2.61 -14.09
CA PRO A 47 -9.18 -2.85 -13.57
C PRO A 47 -9.13 -2.88 -12.05
N ILE A 48 -8.39 -3.84 -11.49
CA ILE A 48 -8.17 -3.94 -10.04
C ILE A 48 -6.91 -3.18 -9.67
N VAL A 49 -7.02 -2.33 -8.68
CA VAL A 49 -5.95 -1.50 -8.10
C VAL A 49 -5.78 -1.88 -6.64
N LEU A 50 -4.54 -2.15 -6.20
CA LEU A 50 -4.23 -2.47 -4.80
C LEU A 50 -3.58 -1.29 -4.09
N GLU A 51 -3.97 -1.04 -2.85
CA GLU A 51 -3.18 -0.25 -1.91
C GLU A 51 -2.56 -1.18 -0.87
N LEU A 52 -1.24 -1.35 -0.91
CA LEU A 52 -0.52 -2.23 0.02
C LEU A 52 0.00 -1.45 1.23
N GLY A 53 -0.48 -1.80 2.41
CA GLY A 53 -0.27 -1.06 3.64
C GLY A 53 -1.28 0.07 3.81
N CYS A 54 -2.55 -0.16 3.44
CA CYS A 54 -3.60 0.87 3.37
C CYS A 54 -3.91 1.58 4.70
N GLY A 55 -3.41 1.09 5.82
CA GLY A 55 -3.58 1.72 7.12
C GLY A 55 -5.06 1.94 7.48
N ARG A 56 -5.54 3.17 7.36
CA ARG A 56 -6.94 3.55 7.61
C ARG A 56 -7.83 3.43 6.38
N GLY A 57 -7.25 3.13 5.21
CA GLY A 57 -7.98 2.98 3.95
C GLY A 57 -8.40 4.30 3.29
N GLU A 58 -7.83 5.43 3.72
CA GLU A 58 -8.20 6.76 3.21
C GLU A 58 -7.92 6.88 1.70
N TYR A 59 -6.77 6.34 1.26
CA TYR A 59 -6.40 6.34 -0.16
C TYR A 59 -7.29 5.38 -0.96
N THR A 60 -7.47 4.16 -0.49
CA THR A 60 -8.36 3.15 -1.10
C THR A 60 -9.77 3.70 -1.34
N VAL A 61 -10.38 4.32 -0.31
CA VAL A 61 -11.72 4.90 -0.39
C VAL A 61 -11.74 6.14 -1.27
N GLY A 62 -10.76 7.02 -1.13
CA GLY A 62 -10.64 8.23 -1.94
C GLY A 62 -10.54 7.93 -3.43
N LEU A 63 -9.66 7.00 -3.81
CA LEU A 63 -9.53 6.54 -5.20
C LEU A 63 -10.81 5.86 -5.71
N GLY A 64 -11.46 5.05 -4.86
CA GLY A 64 -12.73 4.40 -5.22
C GLY A 64 -13.85 5.39 -5.53
N ARG A 65 -13.88 6.55 -4.88
CA ARG A 65 -14.83 7.64 -5.17
C ARG A 65 -14.51 8.36 -6.48
N MET A 66 -13.23 8.57 -6.76
CA MET A 66 -12.78 9.30 -7.95
C MET A 66 -12.89 8.47 -9.23
N PHE A 67 -12.75 7.15 -9.13
CA PHE A 67 -12.71 6.25 -10.28
C PHE A 67 -13.76 5.13 -10.15
N PRO A 68 -15.04 5.41 -10.47
CA PRO A 68 -16.09 4.38 -10.42
C PRO A 68 -15.91 3.26 -11.46
N ASP A 69 -15.06 3.47 -12.46
CA ASP A 69 -14.66 2.53 -13.50
C ASP A 69 -13.43 1.67 -13.15
N LYS A 70 -12.96 1.75 -11.91
CA LYS A 70 -11.90 0.89 -11.36
C LYS A 70 -12.35 0.25 -10.05
N ASN A 71 -11.76 -0.89 -9.73
CA ASN A 71 -11.96 -1.62 -8.47
C ASN A 71 -10.75 -1.43 -7.55
N PHE A 72 -10.96 -1.21 -6.27
CA PHE A 72 -9.90 -0.93 -5.30
C PHE A 72 -9.92 -1.92 -4.16
N ILE A 73 -8.74 -2.45 -3.81
CA ILE A 73 -8.59 -3.35 -2.67
C ILE A 73 -7.49 -2.80 -1.75
N GLY A 74 -7.88 -2.38 -0.55
CA GLY A 74 -6.95 -1.98 0.49
C GLY A 74 -6.45 -3.19 1.27
N VAL A 75 -5.12 -3.33 1.40
CA VAL A 75 -4.48 -4.46 2.08
C VAL A 75 -3.67 -3.99 3.28
N ASP A 76 -3.93 -4.53 4.46
CA ASP A 76 -3.13 -4.30 5.67
C ASP A 76 -3.32 -5.45 6.68
N ILE A 77 -2.35 -5.65 7.54
CA ILE A 77 -2.49 -6.59 8.66
C ILE A 77 -3.22 -5.99 9.87
N LYS A 78 -3.28 -4.66 9.95
CA LYS A 78 -3.81 -3.93 11.12
C LYS A 78 -5.31 -3.62 10.98
N GLY A 79 -6.15 -4.64 11.10
CA GLY A 79 -7.60 -4.53 10.97
C GLY A 79 -8.26 -3.39 11.75
N ALA A 80 -7.80 -3.10 12.98
CA ALA A 80 -8.37 -1.99 13.77
C ALA A 80 -8.14 -0.59 13.14
N ARG A 81 -7.14 -0.42 12.25
CA ARG A 81 -6.94 0.79 11.45
C ARG A 81 -7.81 0.75 10.20
N MET A 82 -7.77 -0.35 9.47
CA MET A 82 -8.54 -0.61 8.26
C MET A 82 -10.05 -0.43 8.48
N TRP A 83 -10.53 -0.69 9.69
CA TRP A 83 -11.92 -0.49 10.10
C TRP A 83 -12.50 0.89 9.69
N THR A 84 -11.68 1.94 9.70
CA THR A 84 -12.14 3.29 9.33
C THR A 84 -12.60 3.34 7.86
N GLY A 85 -11.75 2.95 6.93
CA GLY A 85 -12.07 2.94 5.50
C GLY A 85 -13.13 1.88 5.16
N ALA A 86 -13.08 0.72 5.81
CA ALA A 86 -14.09 -0.33 5.61
C ALA A 86 -15.48 0.13 6.07
N THR A 87 -15.58 0.80 7.22
CA THR A 87 -16.86 1.36 7.68
C THR A 87 -17.36 2.47 6.75
N GLU A 88 -16.48 3.36 6.34
CA GLU A 88 -16.80 4.48 5.45
C GLU A 88 -17.30 4.00 4.08
N SER A 89 -16.61 3.05 3.46
CA SER A 89 -17.01 2.48 2.17
C SER A 89 -18.33 1.70 2.25
N LEU A 90 -18.56 0.98 3.37
CA LEU A 90 -19.83 0.30 3.61
C LEU A 90 -20.99 1.30 3.74
N GLN A 91 -20.83 2.34 4.56
CA GLN A 91 -21.85 3.38 4.77
C GLN A 91 -22.13 4.21 3.50
N SER A 92 -21.13 4.34 2.64
CA SER A 92 -21.24 5.01 1.34
C SER A 92 -21.72 4.05 0.22
N GLU A 93 -22.05 2.80 0.54
CA GLU A 93 -22.50 1.77 -0.39
C GLU A 93 -21.60 1.55 -1.61
N MET A 94 -20.28 1.76 -1.42
CA MET A 94 -19.30 1.63 -2.50
C MET A 94 -19.18 0.16 -2.94
N LYS A 95 -19.45 -0.11 -4.23
CA LYS A 95 -19.41 -1.46 -4.80
C LYS A 95 -18.04 -1.80 -5.41
N ASN A 96 -17.20 -0.80 -5.61
CA ASN A 96 -15.87 -0.90 -6.22
C ASN A 96 -14.73 -0.87 -5.19
N VAL A 97 -15.04 -1.05 -3.89
CA VAL A 97 -14.04 -1.05 -2.81
C VAL A 97 -14.15 -2.31 -1.99
N ALA A 98 -13.02 -2.95 -1.72
CA ALA A 98 -12.88 -4.09 -0.83
C ALA A 98 -11.65 -3.92 0.09
N PHE A 99 -11.58 -4.71 1.14
CA PHE A 99 -10.45 -4.77 2.05
C PHE A 99 -10.01 -6.20 2.28
N LEU A 100 -8.69 -6.43 2.24
CA LEU A 100 -8.07 -7.71 2.52
C LEU A 100 -7.13 -7.58 3.72
N ARG A 101 -7.51 -8.16 4.85
CA ARG A 101 -6.68 -8.19 6.04
C ARG A 101 -5.75 -9.39 6.02
N THR A 102 -4.51 -9.15 5.61
CA THR A 102 -3.47 -10.20 5.54
C THR A 102 -2.07 -9.61 5.66
N ASN A 103 -1.06 -10.49 5.71
CA ASN A 103 0.34 -10.09 5.62
C ASN A 103 0.73 -9.91 4.14
N ILE A 104 1.27 -8.73 3.79
CA ILE A 104 1.69 -8.40 2.41
C ILE A 104 2.78 -9.36 1.89
N GLU A 105 3.54 -10.00 2.78
CA GLU A 105 4.56 -10.98 2.38
C GLU A 105 4.01 -12.21 1.63
N ILE A 106 2.71 -12.45 1.73
CA ILE A 106 2.02 -13.55 1.05
C ILE A 106 0.97 -13.07 0.03
N ILE A 107 1.08 -11.82 -0.41
CA ILE A 107 0.06 -11.18 -1.27
C ILE A 107 -0.19 -11.94 -2.57
N ASP A 108 0.81 -12.61 -3.12
CA ASP A 108 0.71 -13.44 -4.33
C ASP A 108 -0.19 -14.68 -4.19
N ARG A 109 -0.66 -14.99 -2.98
CA ARG A 109 -1.62 -16.06 -2.75
C ARG A 109 -3.07 -15.63 -2.99
N PHE A 110 -3.34 -14.34 -3.06
CA PHE A 110 -4.69 -13.76 -3.12
C PHE A 110 -5.12 -13.30 -4.50
N PHE A 111 -4.18 -13.25 -5.45
CA PHE A 111 -4.43 -12.79 -6.81
C PHE A 111 -3.84 -13.76 -7.82
N ALA A 112 -4.57 -14.00 -8.91
CA ALA A 112 -4.09 -14.79 -10.04
C ALA A 112 -3.20 -13.94 -10.96
N THR A 113 -2.53 -14.59 -11.90
CA THR A 113 -1.72 -13.93 -12.93
C THR A 113 -2.54 -12.91 -13.69
N ASP A 114 -1.98 -11.72 -13.89
CA ASP A 114 -2.60 -10.59 -14.62
C ASP A 114 -3.93 -10.07 -14.04
N GLU A 115 -4.25 -10.41 -12.79
CA GLU A 115 -5.51 -9.96 -12.16
C GLU A 115 -5.46 -8.51 -11.67
N VAL A 116 -4.28 -7.98 -11.38
CA VAL A 116 -4.08 -6.62 -10.86
C VAL A 116 -3.42 -5.73 -11.91
N SER A 117 -3.85 -4.48 -12.03
CA SER A 117 -3.31 -3.50 -12.99
C SER A 117 -2.41 -2.45 -12.37
N GLU A 118 -2.65 -2.08 -11.11
CA GLU A 118 -1.90 -1.02 -10.41
C GLU A 118 -1.68 -1.38 -8.95
N ILE A 119 -0.55 -0.94 -8.40
CA ILE A 119 -0.22 -1.06 -6.97
C ILE A 119 0.16 0.31 -6.42
N TRP A 120 -0.47 0.71 -5.32
CA TRP A 120 -0.14 1.90 -4.55
C TRP A 120 0.57 1.54 -3.25
N LEU A 121 1.70 2.19 -2.99
CA LEU A 121 2.49 2.12 -1.77
C LEU A 121 2.49 3.51 -1.13
N THR A 122 1.58 3.71 -0.16
CA THR A 122 1.37 5.00 0.48
C THR A 122 1.91 4.97 1.92
N PHE A 123 2.95 5.75 2.18
CA PHE A 123 3.57 5.92 3.51
C PHE A 123 3.96 4.62 4.23
N SER A 124 4.31 3.59 3.45
CA SER A 124 4.79 2.32 3.97
C SER A 124 6.09 2.48 4.77
N ASP A 125 6.34 1.56 5.70
CA ASP A 125 7.59 1.56 6.48
C ASP A 125 8.79 1.33 5.54
N PRO A 126 9.81 2.21 5.51
CA PRO A 126 10.96 2.10 4.62
C PRO A 126 11.82 0.87 4.87
N GLN A 127 11.66 0.18 6.00
CA GLN A 127 12.41 -1.05 6.33
C GLN A 127 13.92 -0.90 6.07
N MET A 128 14.51 0.18 6.59
CA MET A 128 15.87 0.62 6.29
C MET A 128 16.93 -0.47 6.47
N LYS A 129 16.74 -1.38 7.44
CA LYS A 129 17.69 -2.45 7.77
C LYS A 129 17.39 -3.80 7.11
N LYS A 130 16.23 -3.95 6.43
CA LYS A 130 15.76 -5.23 5.89
C LYS A 130 15.18 -5.07 4.49
N ALA A 131 16.02 -5.19 3.46
CA ALA A 131 15.60 -5.06 2.07
C ALA A 131 14.42 -5.99 1.74
N THR A 132 14.45 -7.26 2.16
CA THR A 132 13.38 -8.24 1.92
C THR A 132 12.03 -7.90 2.57
N LYS A 133 11.98 -6.90 3.45
CA LYS A 133 10.73 -6.39 4.05
C LYS A 133 10.26 -5.07 3.42
N ARG A 134 11.07 -4.46 2.57
CA ARG A 134 10.78 -3.19 1.91
C ARG A 134 9.89 -3.41 0.70
N LEU A 135 8.73 -2.77 0.67
CA LEU A 135 7.72 -3.00 -0.37
C LEU A 135 8.14 -2.60 -1.79
N THR A 136 9.21 -1.82 -1.95
CA THR A 136 9.80 -1.49 -3.25
C THR A 136 11.08 -2.27 -3.57
N SER A 137 11.45 -3.29 -2.78
CA SER A 137 12.61 -4.14 -3.06
C SER A 137 12.36 -5.08 -4.25
N THR A 138 13.44 -5.57 -4.87
CA THR A 138 13.35 -6.58 -5.93
C THR A 138 12.64 -7.84 -5.45
N TYR A 139 12.79 -8.21 -4.17
CA TYR A 139 12.05 -9.30 -3.54
C TYR A 139 10.53 -9.12 -3.68
N PHE A 140 10.01 -7.90 -3.44
CA PHE A 140 8.60 -7.62 -3.60
C PHE A 140 8.21 -7.40 -5.07
N MET A 141 9.08 -6.79 -5.89
CA MET A 141 8.82 -6.66 -7.34
C MET A 141 8.62 -8.03 -7.99
N GLU A 142 9.48 -9.03 -7.67
CA GLU A 142 9.31 -10.40 -8.15
C GLU A 142 8.00 -11.05 -7.67
N ARG A 143 7.56 -10.69 -6.48
CA ARG A 143 6.27 -11.14 -5.95
C ARG A 143 5.10 -10.49 -6.68
N TYR A 144 5.19 -9.19 -6.96
CA TYR A 144 4.15 -8.45 -7.71
C TYR A 144 4.01 -8.94 -9.14
N ARG A 145 5.10 -9.30 -9.82
CA ARG A 145 5.09 -9.89 -11.16
C ARG A 145 4.20 -11.12 -11.31
N LYS A 146 3.94 -11.84 -10.22
CA LYS A 146 3.10 -13.05 -10.26
C LYS A 146 1.63 -12.75 -10.50
N PHE A 147 1.18 -11.53 -10.23
CA PHE A 147 -0.24 -11.17 -10.31
C PHE A 147 -0.51 -9.81 -10.95
N LEU A 148 0.49 -8.95 -11.03
CA LEU A 148 0.41 -7.68 -11.73
C LEU A 148 0.49 -7.92 -13.24
N LYS A 149 -0.35 -7.24 -14.02
CA LYS A 149 -0.28 -7.27 -15.48
C LYS A 149 1.11 -6.86 -15.96
N ASN A 150 1.52 -7.38 -17.14
CA ASN A 150 2.77 -6.92 -17.74
C ASN A 150 2.74 -5.40 -17.92
N ASP A 151 3.86 -4.75 -17.59
CA ASP A 151 3.98 -3.29 -17.53
C ASP A 151 2.95 -2.60 -16.62
N GLY A 152 2.42 -3.33 -15.64
CA GLY A 152 1.53 -2.79 -14.62
C GLY A 152 2.21 -1.71 -13.79
N ILE A 153 1.41 -0.78 -13.27
CA ILE A 153 1.90 0.46 -12.66
C ILE A 153 2.15 0.25 -11.17
N VAL A 154 3.28 0.76 -10.69
CA VAL A 154 3.59 0.85 -9.26
C VAL A 154 3.77 2.32 -8.86
N HIS A 155 3.02 2.74 -7.85
CA HIS A 155 3.08 4.07 -7.28
C HIS A 155 3.72 4.02 -5.90
N LEU A 156 4.69 4.89 -5.66
CA LEU A 156 5.25 5.16 -4.34
C LEU A 156 4.97 6.59 -3.94
N LYS A 157 4.24 6.80 -2.84
CA LYS A 157 4.07 8.11 -2.20
C LYS A 157 4.62 8.03 -0.78
N THR A 158 5.64 8.81 -0.45
CA THR A 158 6.38 8.65 0.81
C THR A 158 6.96 9.96 1.36
N ASP A 159 7.04 10.05 2.68
CA ASP A 159 7.81 11.05 3.41
C ASP A 159 9.31 10.70 3.48
N SER A 160 9.66 9.41 3.32
CA SER A 160 10.98 8.85 3.55
C SER A 160 11.95 9.18 2.41
N ASN A 161 13.03 9.90 2.72
CA ASN A 161 14.15 10.11 1.80
C ASN A 161 14.83 8.79 1.46
N PHE A 162 15.02 7.93 2.45
CA PHE A 162 15.60 6.61 2.27
C PHE A 162 14.80 5.76 1.29
N MET A 163 13.47 5.65 1.49
CA MET A 163 12.60 4.84 0.63
C MET A 163 12.57 5.35 -0.81
N PHE A 164 12.47 6.67 -0.97
CA PHE A 164 12.51 7.31 -2.29
C PHE A 164 13.83 7.06 -3.01
N THR A 165 14.96 7.33 -2.35
CA THR A 165 16.32 7.15 -2.91
C THR A 165 16.59 5.69 -3.27
N TYR A 166 16.23 4.77 -2.38
CA TYR A 166 16.33 3.35 -2.66
C TYR A 166 15.53 2.95 -3.90
N THR A 167 14.26 3.39 -3.97
CA THR A 167 13.38 3.04 -5.09
C THR A 167 13.92 3.61 -6.40
N ARG A 168 14.44 4.84 -6.39
CA ARG A 168 15.11 5.42 -7.56
C ARG A 168 16.28 4.56 -8.03
N TYR A 169 17.20 4.17 -7.14
CA TYR A 169 18.32 3.32 -7.52
C TYR A 169 17.90 1.92 -7.98
N MET A 170 16.86 1.35 -7.38
CA MET A 170 16.29 0.07 -7.83
C MET A 170 15.74 0.19 -9.26
N ILE A 171 15.02 1.26 -9.57
CA ILE A 171 14.51 1.56 -10.91
C ILE A 171 15.65 1.76 -11.91
N GLU A 172 16.64 2.58 -11.59
CA GLU A 172 17.81 2.87 -12.43
C GLU A 172 18.62 1.61 -12.71
N ARG A 173 18.89 0.80 -11.67
CA ARG A 173 19.64 -0.47 -11.79
C ARG A 173 18.97 -1.44 -12.74
N ASN A 174 17.65 -1.49 -12.74
CA ASN A 174 16.86 -2.42 -13.53
C ASN A 174 16.27 -1.78 -14.80
N ARG A 175 16.57 -0.50 -15.08
CA ARG A 175 16.09 0.25 -16.24
C ARG A 175 14.57 0.19 -16.40
N LEU A 176 13.84 0.27 -15.28
CA LEU A 176 12.38 0.24 -15.31
C LEU A 176 11.83 1.56 -15.88
N PRO A 177 10.79 1.51 -16.72
CA PRO A 177 10.17 2.72 -17.25
C PRO A 177 9.55 3.58 -16.15
N VAL A 178 9.78 4.89 -16.17
CA VAL A 178 9.30 5.87 -15.19
C VAL A 178 8.44 6.90 -15.88
N ASP A 179 7.22 7.09 -15.38
CA ASP A 179 6.32 8.16 -15.83
C ASP A 179 6.56 9.46 -15.05
N VAL A 180 6.71 9.35 -13.73
CA VAL A 180 6.85 10.51 -12.83
C VAL A 180 7.85 10.19 -11.72
N MET A 181 8.70 11.17 -11.41
CA MET A 181 9.58 11.15 -10.24
C MET A 181 9.68 12.56 -9.66
N ALA A 182 9.14 12.77 -8.45
CA ALA A 182 9.09 14.06 -7.77
C ALA A 182 9.68 13.94 -6.36
N GLU A 183 10.74 14.70 -6.07
CA GLU A 183 11.38 14.78 -4.75
C GLU A 183 10.59 15.66 -3.78
N ASP A 184 9.76 16.56 -4.31
CA ASP A 184 8.84 17.41 -3.57
C ASP A 184 7.53 17.54 -4.35
N LEU A 185 6.59 16.65 -4.05
CA LEU A 185 5.35 16.53 -4.79
C LEU A 185 4.55 17.84 -4.84
N TYR A 186 4.41 18.49 -3.69
CA TYR A 186 3.53 19.66 -3.57
C TYR A 186 4.11 20.95 -4.13
N HIS A 187 5.45 21.12 -4.08
CA HIS A 187 6.13 22.29 -4.67
C HIS A 187 6.47 22.07 -6.15
N SER A 188 6.43 20.84 -6.65
CA SER A 188 6.69 20.55 -8.07
C SER A 188 5.57 20.97 -9.02
N GLY A 189 4.37 21.24 -8.51
CA GLY A 189 3.17 21.45 -9.30
C GLY A 189 2.59 20.18 -9.95
N MET A 190 3.10 19.00 -9.60
CA MET A 190 2.66 17.70 -10.12
C MET A 190 1.50 17.08 -9.32
N ALA A 191 1.13 17.67 -8.17
CA ALA A 191 0.05 17.17 -7.35
C ALA A 191 -1.31 17.44 -8.04
N ASP A 192 -1.87 16.40 -8.62
CA ASP A 192 -3.24 16.39 -9.12
C ASP A 192 -4.24 16.06 -7.99
N GLU A 193 -5.52 15.88 -8.34
CA GLU A 193 -6.57 15.52 -7.37
C GLU A 193 -6.26 14.19 -6.66
N ILE A 194 -5.70 13.20 -7.37
CA ILE A 194 -5.35 11.88 -6.83
C ILE A 194 -4.23 12.01 -5.78
N LEU A 195 -3.16 12.71 -6.17
CA LEU A 195 -2.00 12.92 -5.31
C LEU A 195 -2.30 13.89 -4.17
N SER A 196 -3.40 14.62 -4.24
CA SER A 196 -3.91 15.50 -3.19
C SER A 196 -4.80 14.81 -2.15
N ILE A 197 -5.15 13.52 -2.34
CA ILE A 197 -5.73 12.70 -1.28
C ILE A 197 -4.72 12.61 -0.15
N LYS A 198 -5.04 13.22 1.00
CA LYS A 198 -4.14 13.23 2.16
C LYS A 198 -4.55 12.18 3.17
N THR A 199 -3.62 11.29 3.49
CA THR A 199 -3.79 10.37 4.59
C THR A 199 -3.54 11.06 5.93
N TYR A 200 -4.09 10.50 7.01
CA TYR A 200 -3.82 10.96 8.38
C TYR A 200 -2.31 11.05 8.69
N TYR A 201 -1.54 10.09 8.20
CA TYR A 201 -0.08 10.09 8.39
C TYR A 201 0.62 11.15 7.55
N GLU A 202 0.17 11.35 6.33
CA GLU A 202 0.73 12.38 5.45
C GLU A 202 0.59 13.77 6.04
N GLN A 203 -0.59 14.11 6.55
CA GLN A 203 -0.81 15.40 7.19
C GLN A 203 0.16 15.62 8.36
N GLN A 204 0.41 14.58 9.19
CA GLN A 204 1.38 14.68 10.28
C GLN A 204 2.81 14.94 9.80
N TRP A 205 3.21 14.45 8.62
CA TRP A 205 4.53 14.70 8.07
C TRP A 205 4.64 16.10 7.47
N LEU A 206 3.62 16.55 6.77
CA LEU A 206 3.53 17.91 6.24
C LEU A 206 3.57 18.96 7.36
N ASP A 207 2.84 18.73 8.45
CA ASP A 207 2.83 19.60 9.64
C ASP A 207 4.22 19.71 10.31
N ARG A 208 5.12 18.78 10.03
CA ARG A 208 6.51 18.78 10.50
C ARG A 208 7.48 19.35 9.46
N GLY A 209 7.00 19.88 8.36
CA GLY A 209 7.82 20.44 7.29
C GLY A 209 8.57 19.41 6.45
N LEU A 210 8.12 18.13 6.42
CA LEU A 210 8.71 17.12 5.56
C LEU A 210 8.09 17.17 4.17
N ASN A 211 8.92 17.09 3.14
CA ASN A 211 8.47 17.00 1.77
C ASN A 211 7.96 15.59 1.47
N ILE A 212 6.83 15.53 0.77
CA ILE A 212 6.28 14.28 0.25
C ILE A 212 6.86 14.03 -1.13
N LYS A 213 7.30 12.80 -1.35
CA LYS A 213 7.92 12.35 -2.59
C LYS A 213 7.01 11.38 -3.31
N TYR A 214 7.13 11.35 -4.63
CA TYR A 214 6.31 10.48 -5.45
C TYR A 214 7.10 9.90 -6.61
N ILE A 215 6.89 8.60 -6.86
CA ILE A 215 7.38 7.90 -8.05
C ILE A 215 6.23 7.10 -8.64
N LYS A 216 6.09 7.16 -9.97
CA LYS A 216 5.22 6.30 -10.76
C LYS A 216 6.06 5.60 -11.82
N PHE A 217 6.09 4.27 -11.80
CA PHE A 217 6.89 3.48 -12.72
C PHE A 217 6.16 2.21 -13.14
N HIS A 218 6.65 1.58 -14.22
CA HIS A 218 6.10 0.34 -14.74
C HIS A 218 6.97 -0.85 -14.32
N LEU A 219 6.33 -1.99 -14.09
CA LEU A 219 7.00 -3.23 -13.73
C LEU A 219 6.79 -4.29 -14.84
N PRO A 220 7.74 -4.42 -15.80
CA PRO A 220 7.72 -5.50 -16.78
C PRO A 220 7.82 -6.87 -16.11
N GLN A 221 7.10 -7.86 -16.60
CA GLN A 221 7.16 -9.24 -16.08
C GLN A 221 8.47 -9.94 -16.42
N ALA A 222 9.13 -9.56 -17.52
CA ALA A 222 10.36 -10.17 -17.99
C ALA A 222 11.62 -9.48 -17.44
N GLY A 223 12.74 -10.21 -17.47
CA GLY A 223 14.06 -9.75 -17.06
C GLY A 223 14.38 -10.06 -15.60
N GLU A 224 15.65 -10.31 -15.30
CA GLU A 224 16.14 -10.50 -13.94
C GLU A 224 16.24 -9.16 -13.21
N LEU A 225 15.72 -9.07 -11.99
CA LEU A 225 15.84 -7.88 -11.16
C LEU A 225 17.05 -7.98 -10.23
N GLN A 226 17.82 -6.90 -10.16
CA GLN A 226 19.00 -6.77 -9.32
C GLN A 226 18.78 -5.71 -8.26
N GLU A 227 19.12 -6.03 -7.02
CA GLU A 227 19.14 -5.06 -5.91
C GLU A 227 20.19 -3.96 -6.19
N PRO A 228 19.90 -2.69 -5.84
CA PRO A 228 20.90 -1.64 -5.92
C PRO A 228 22.02 -1.89 -4.91
N ASP A 229 23.26 -1.78 -5.37
CA ASP A 229 24.46 -1.89 -4.54
C ASP A 229 24.99 -0.48 -4.25
N VAL A 230 24.27 0.24 -3.38
CA VAL A 230 24.58 1.62 -2.99
C VAL A 230 24.31 1.82 -1.50
N GLU A 231 25.15 2.58 -0.85
CA GLU A 231 24.90 3.05 0.51
C GLU A 231 23.94 4.23 0.48
N ILE A 232 22.90 4.17 1.30
CA ILE A 232 21.83 5.18 1.37
C ILE A 232 21.73 5.68 2.80
N GLU A 233 21.75 7.00 2.97
CA GLU A 233 21.57 7.64 4.26
C GLU A 233 20.23 7.27 4.91
N LEU A 234 20.25 6.93 6.19
CA LEU A 234 19.06 6.51 6.93
C LEU A 234 18.22 7.71 7.37
N ASP A 235 16.91 7.53 7.38
CA ASP A 235 16.00 8.55 7.90
C ASP A 235 16.10 8.66 9.44
N GLU A 236 16.67 9.73 9.95
CA GLU A 236 16.85 9.95 11.38
C GLU A 236 15.53 10.21 12.13
N TYR A 237 14.59 10.95 11.53
CA TYR A 237 13.35 11.38 12.19
C TYR A 237 12.39 10.22 12.54
N ARG A 238 12.48 9.08 11.85
CA ARG A 238 11.69 7.88 12.17
C ARG A 238 12.24 7.15 13.41
N SER A 239 13.54 7.25 13.66
CA SER A 239 14.20 6.74 14.87
C SER A 239 13.85 7.57 16.11
N TYR A 240 13.75 8.89 15.96
CA TYR A 240 13.45 9.84 17.03
C TYR A 240 12.07 9.60 17.69
N ASN A 241 11.08 9.18 16.93
CA ASN A 241 9.74 8.88 17.46
C ASN A 241 9.67 7.59 18.29
N ARG A 242 10.55 6.62 18.08
CA ARG A 242 10.65 5.43 18.95
C ARG A 242 11.26 5.77 20.29
N SER A 243 12.31 6.59 20.30
CA SER A 243 12.99 7.03 21.51
C SER A 243 12.13 7.94 22.38
N LYS A 244 11.29 8.82 21.78
CA LYS A 244 10.36 9.68 22.52
C LYS A 244 9.22 8.90 23.19
N ARG A 245 8.74 7.82 22.57
CA ARG A 245 7.72 6.93 23.19
C ARG A 245 8.29 6.09 24.33
N SER A 246 9.56 5.70 24.27
CA SER A 246 10.26 5.01 25.36
C SER A 246 10.75 5.96 26.45
N GLY A 247 11.09 7.21 26.12
CA GLY A 247 11.54 8.22 27.08
C GLY A 247 10.43 8.81 27.97
N LEU A 248 9.16 8.73 27.55
CA LEU A 248 8.02 9.14 28.36
C LEU A 248 7.64 8.10 29.45
N GLN A 249 8.25 6.91 29.45
CA GLN A 249 8.07 5.89 30.50
C GLN A 249 9.21 5.88 31.54
N ALA A 250 10.23 6.71 31.41
CA ALA A 250 11.39 6.73 32.30
C ALA A 250 11.33 7.84 33.36
N SER A 251 10.20 8.56 33.48
CA SER A 251 9.99 9.55 34.55
C SER A 251 8.75 9.19 35.36
N LYS A 252 8.93 8.17 36.23
CA LYS A 252 8.16 7.99 37.48
C LYS A 252 9.07 7.27 38.48
#